data_364acc087db24396ce0737d048342ccf
#
_entry.id   364acc087db24396ce0737d048342ccf
#
_cell.length_a   1.000
_cell.length_b   1.000
_cell.length_c   1.000
_cell.angle_alpha   90.00
_cell.angle_beta   90.00
_cell.angle_gamma   90.00
#
_symmetry.space_group_name_H-M   'P 1'
#
loop_
_entity.id
_entity.type
_entity.pdbx_description
1 polymer ?
#
loop_
_entity_poly.entity_id
_entity_poly.type
_entity_poly.pdbx_seq_one_letter_code
_entity_poly.pdbx_strand_id
1 'polypeptide(L)'
;KAYHGVTVAAASLTGLPPLHNDFDLPIKNILHTSCPHYYRYGRDGETEEEFAARCADDLEKLILKEGPDTVAAFIAEPIMGAGGVIIPPATYFEKIQAVLRKYDVLMIADEVICGFGRTGKMWGSQTFDIQPDILSCAKALSSAYLPISAVMVSQDIFDEMVRQSEKHGAFAHGFTYSGHPVPAAVGMRTMELMEERN
;
A
#
# COMPACT_ATOMS: atom_id res chain seq x y z
N LYS A 1 0.19 -10.60 -6.54
CA LYS A 1 1.61 -10.84 -6.14
C LYS A 1 2.04 -9.97 -4.97
N ALA A 2 1.31 -8.93 -4.62
CA ALA A 2 1.62 -8.08 -3.47
C ALA A 2 1.64 -8.88 -2.14
N TYR A 3 2.37 -8.37 -1.15
CA TYR A 3 2.42 -8.93 0.20
C TYR A 3 2.18 -7.83 1.23
N HIS A 4 1.13 -7.98 2.04
CA HIS A 4 0.71 -6.95 3.01
C HIS A 4 0.68 -7.45 4.45
N GLY A 5 1.14 -8.67 4.73
CA GLY A 5 1.18 -9.27 6.07
C GLY A 5 0.38 -10.58 6.18
N VAL A 6 0.22 -11.05 7.41
CA VAL A 6 -0.34 -12.40 7.73
C VAL A 6 -1.52 -12.37 8.71
N THR A 7 -2.02 -11.21 9.10
CA THR A 7 -3.33 -11.15 9.78
C THR A 7 -4.44 -11.49 8.78
N VAL A 8 -5.61 -11.88 9.23
CA VAL A 8 -6.72 -12.28 8.33
C VAL A 8 -6.97 -11.25 7.23
N ALA A 9 -7.04 -9.97 7.57
CA ALA A 9 -7.24 -8.90 6.59
C ALA A 9 -5.99 -8.70 5.70
N ALA A 10 -4.79 -8.61 6.29
CA ALA A 10 -3.56 -8.39 5.54
C ALA A 10 -3.20 -9.57 4.62
N ALA A 11 -3.41 -10.80 5.07
CA ALA A 11 -3.25 -12.00 4.24
C ALA A 11 -4.27 -12.02 3.10
N SER A 12 -5.50 -11.55 3.35
CA SER A 12 -6.52 -11.41 2.29
C SER A 12 -6.11 -10.36 1.24
N LEU A 13 -5.51 -9.24 1.65
CA LEU A 13 -4.95 -8.22 0.74
C LEU A 13 -3.73 -8.74 -0.03
N THR A 14 -2.97 -9.66 0.56
CA THR A 14 -1.82 -10.30 -0.07
C THR A 14 -2.25 -11.12 -1.28
N GLY A 15 -1.58 -10.95 -2.43
CA GLY A 15 -1.88 -11.67 -3.67
C GLY A 15 -0.99 -12.91 -3.91
N LEU A 16 -0.58 -13.60 -2.83
CA LEU A 16 0.26 -14.81 -2.88
C LEU A 16 -0.58 -16.03 -2.47
N PRO A 17 -0.92 -16.94 -3.41
CA PRO A 17 -1.80 -18.08 -3.15
C PRO A 17 -1.43 -18.97 -1.96
N PRO A 18 -0.13 -19.22 -1.65
CA PRO A 18 0.23 -20.02 -0.47
C PRO A 18 -0.26 -19.45 0.87
N LEU A 19 -0.56 -18.14 0.94
CA LEU A 19 -1.10 -17.50 2.14
C LEU A 19 -2.63 -17.57 2.22
N HIS A 20 -3.28 -18.06 1.17
CA HIS A 20 -4.74 -18.23 1.12
C HIS A 20 -5.16 -19.69 1.28
N ASN A 21 -4.36 -20.60 0.71
CA ASN A 21 -4.69 -22.03 0.70
C ASN A 21 -4.84 -22.55 2.14
N ASP A 22 -5.89 -23.30 2.39
CA ASP A 22 -6.22 -23.94 3.67
C ASP A 22 -6.54 -22.96 4.84
N PHE A 23 -6.71 -21.65 4.58
CA PHE A 23 -6.98 -20.62 5.58
C PHE A 23 -8.32 -19.87 5.39
N ASP A 24 -9.19 -20.34 4.50
CA ASP A 24 -10.46 -19.67 4.14
C ASP A 24 -10.27 -18.21 3.70
N LEU A 25 -9.18 -17.93 2.96
CA LEU A 25 -8.80 -16.61 2.46
C LEU A 25 -8.80 -16.59 0.92
N PRO A 26 -8.94 -15.40 0.30
CA PRO A 26 -9.22 -14.09 0.92
C PRO A 26 -10.67 -13.96 1.42
N ILE A 27 -10.91 -13.07 2.39
CA ILE A 27 -12.27 -12.73 2.82
C ILE A 27 -13.04 -12.04 1.68
N LYS A 28 -14.38 -12.21 1.69
CA LYS A 28 -15.26 -11.91 0.55
C LYS A 28 -15.12 -10.48 -0.02
N ASN A 29 -14.84 -9.49 0.82
CA ASN A 29 -14.84 -8.07 0.41
C ASN A 29 -13.43 -7.56 0.06
N ILE A 30 -12.46 -8.44 -0.12
CA ILE A 30 -11.11 -8.10 -0.60
C ILE A 30 -10.90 -8.74 -1.96
N LEU A 31 -10.62 -7.90 -2.94
CA LEU A 31 -10.47 -8.26 -4.34
C LEU A 31 -9.06 -8.00 -4.83
N HIS A 32 -8.68 -8.71 -5.89
CA HIS A 32 -7.37 -8.53 -6.52
C HIS A 32 -7.56 -8.14 -7.99
N THR A 33 -6.71 -7.23 -8.46
CA THR A 33 -6.61 -6.84 -9.87
C THR A 33 -5.30 -7.32 -10.49
N SER A 34 -5.06 -6.97 -11.75
CA SER A 34 -3.90 -7.39 -12.53
C SER A 34 -2.58 -6.97 -11.89
N CYS A 35 -1.61 -7.88 -11.89
CA CYS A 35 -0.27 -7.63 -11.38
C CYS A 35 0.57 -6.90 -12.45
N PRO A 36 1.22 -5.76 -12.14
CA PRO A 36 1.99 -4.97 -13.11
C PRO A 36 3.37 -5.58 -13.43
N HIS A 37 3.44 -6.87 -13.69
CA HIS A 37 4.65 -7.60 -14.04
C HIS A 37 4.74 -7.76 -15.56
N TYR A 38 5.18 -6.72 -16.26
CA TYR A 38 5.25 -6.68 -17.72
C TYR A 38 6.01 -7.88 -18.31
N TYR A 39 7.20 -8.20 -17.79
CA TYR A 39 8.00 -9.33 -18.26
C TYR A 39 7.22 -10.66 -18.30
N ARG A 40 6.27 -10.87 -17.36
CA ARG A 40 5.51 -12.13 -17.27
C ARG A 40 4.15 -12.06 -17.96
N TYR A 41 3.52 -10.91 -17.97
CA TYR A 41 2.12 -10.77 -18.37
C TYR A 41 1.90 -9.81 -19.54
N GLY A 42 2.97 -9.21 -20.08
CA GLY A 42 2.96 -8.52 -21.37
C GLY A 42 2.59 -9.48 -22.50
N ARG A 43 1.84 -8.99 -23.48
CA ARG A 43 1.46 -9.73 -24.69
C ARG A 43 2.50 -9.51 -25.79
N ASP A 44 2.53 -10.40 -26.77
CA ASP A 44 3.41 -10.23 -27.93
C ASP A 44 3.13 -8.91 -28.64
N GLY A 45 4.16 -8.08 -28.78
CA GLY A 45 4.07 -6.75 -29.38
C GLY A 45 3.48 -5.64 -28.50
N GLU A 46 3.01 -5.94 -27.28
CA GLU A 46 2.51 -4.95 -26.33
C GLU A 46 3.67 -4.17 -25.72
N THR A 47 3.61 -2.86 -25.73
CA THR A 47 4.56 -1.99 -25.01
C THR A 47 4.28 -1.97 -23.52
N GLU A 48 5.26 -1.52 -22.69
CA GLU A 48 5.05 -1.34 -21.24
C GLU A 48 3.93 -0.34 -20.94
N GLU A 49 3.77 0.69 -21.76
CA GLU A 49 2.73 1.69 -21.60
C GLU A 49 1.34 1.13 -21.90
N GLU A 50 1.19 0.35 -22.97
CA GLU A 50 -0.06 -0.34 -23.30
C GLU A 50 -0.44 -1.36 -22.24
N PHE A 51 0.56 -2.09 -21.72
CA PHE A 51 0.36 -3.01 -20.61
C PHE A 51 -0.10 -2.28 -19.33
N ALA A 52 0.50 -1.14 -18.98
CA ALA A 52 0.08 -0.32 -17.86
C ALA A 52 -1.36 0.20 -18.03
N ALA A 53 -1.72 0.64 -19.24
CA ALA A 53 -3.08 1.05 -19.58
C ALA A 53 -4.06 -0.12 -19.40
N ARG A 54 -3.73 -1.31 -19.86
CA ARG A 54 -4.54 -2.51 -19.68
C ARG A 54 -4.72 -2.88 -18.20
N CYS A 55 -3.69 -2.74 -17.36
CA CYS A 55 -3.83 -2.94 -15.92
C CYS A 55 -4.79 -1.94 -15.28
N ALA A 56 -4.77 -0.66 -15.72
CA ALA A 56 -5.69 0.36 -15.25
C ALA A 56 -7.14 0.09 -15.72
N ASP A 57 -7.32 -0.35 -16.97
CA ASP A 57 -8.62 -0.79 -17.51
C ASP A 57 -9.18 -1.98 -16.72
N ASP A 58 -8.36 -2.94 -16.34
CA ASP A 58 -8.77 -4.08 -15.54
C ASP A 58 -9.23 -3.65 -14.14
N LEU A 59 -8.54 -2.68 -13.52
CA LEU A 59 -8.97 -2.08 -12.26
C LEU A 59 -10.31 -1.35 -12.43
N GLU A 60 -10.46 -0.54 -13.47
CA GLU A 60 -11.69 0.19 -13.74
C GLU A 60 -12.89 -0.75 -13.95
N LYS A 61 -12.72 -1.80 -14.74
CA LYS A 61 -13.73 -2.84 -14.94
C LYS A 61 -14.14 -3.52 -13.63
N LEU A 62 -13.16 -3.77 -12.75
CA LEU A 62 -13.43 -4.36 -11.43
C LEU A 62 -14.25 -3.40 -10.57
N ILE A 63 -13.89 -2.12 -10.49
CA ILE A 63 -14.63 -1.10 -9.75
C ILE A 63 -16.07 -0.98 -10.27
N LEU A 64 -16.24 -0.92 -11.60
CA LEU A 64 -17.56 -0.83 -12.21
C LEU A 64 -18.43 -2.07 -11.96
N LYS A 65 -17.82 -3.25 -11.96
CA LYS A 65 -18.51 -4.52 -11.70
C LYS A 65 -19.01 -4.62 -10.27
N GLU A 66 -18.21 -4.19 -9.30
CA GLU A 66 -18.58 -4.22 -7.88
C GLU A 66 -19.55 -3.07 -7.50
N GLY A 67 -19.54 -1.99 -8.26
CA GLY A 67 -20.24 -0.74 -8.00
C GLY A 67 -19.30 0.28 -7.33
N PRO A 68 -19.02 1.42 -7.99
CA PRO A 68 -18.05 2.40 -7.50
C PRO A 68 -18.23 2.80 -6.05
N ASP A 69 -19.46 3.04 -5.62
CA ASP A 69 -19.79 3.45 -4.24
C ASP A 69 -19.51 2.37 -3.18
N THR A 70 -19.11 1.17 -3.58
CA THR A 70 -18.82 0.05 -2.67
C THR A 70 -17.32 -0.22 -2.52
N VAL A 71 -16.48 0.43 -3.32
CA VAL A 71 -15.02 0.26 -3.33
C VAL A 71 -14.36 1.37 -2.53
N ALA A 72 -13.86 1.06 -1.36
CA ALA A 72 -13.29 2.05 -0.45
C ALA A 72 -11.86 2.47 -0.82
N ALA A 73 -11.00 1.52 -1.16
CA ALA A 73 -9.58 1.79 -1.35
C ALA A 73 -8.89 0.77 -2.27
N PHE A 74 -7.80 1.21 -2.87
CA PHE A 74 -6.82 0.37 -3.55
C PHE A 74 -5.50 0.40 -2.78
N ILE A 75 -4.90 -0.78 -2.53
CA ILE A 75 -3.60 -0.89 -1.85
C ILE A 75 -2.55 -1.46 -2.80
N ALA A 76 -1.35 -0.86 -2.80
CA ALA A 76 -0.21 -1.38 -3.55
C ALA A 76 1.12 -1.04 -2.88
N GLU A 77 2.12 -1.92 -3.09
CA GLU A 77 3.53 -1.60 -2.88
C GLU A 77 4.03 -0.79 -4.08
N PRO A 78 4.84 0.29 -3.91
CA PRO A 78 5.47 0.98 -5.05
C PRO A 78 6.32 0.04 -5.92
N ILE A 79 7.04 -0.87 -5.29
CA ILE A 79 7.69 -2.05 -5.90
C ILE A 79 7.29 -3.26 -5.06
N MET A 80 6.72 -4.28 -5.67
CA MET A 80 6.35 -5.49 -4.94
C MET A 80 7.61 -6.23 -4.49
N GLY A 81 7.90 -6.22 -3.19
CA GLY A 81 9.10 -6.83 -2.63
C GLY A 81 9.02 -8.36 -2.58
N ALA A 82 8.24 -8.90 -1.66
CA ALA A 82 8.09 -10.34 -1.42
C ALA A 82 7.50 -11.09 -2.63
N GLY A 83 6.74 -10.40 -3.47
CA GLY A 83 6.18 -10.96 -4.71
C GLY A 83 7.20 -11.31 -5.79
N GLY A 84 8.45 -10.85 -5.65
CA GLY A 84 9.56 -11.15 -6.56
C GLY A 84 10.32 -9.92 -7.05
N VAL A 85 10.36 -8.83 -6.27
CA VAL A 85 10.97 -7.53 -6.65
C VAL A 85 10.43 -7.06 -8.01
N ILE A 86 9.11 -6.94 -8.09
CA ILE A 86 8.43 -6.59 -9.34
C ILE A 86 8.33 -5.08 -9.44
N ILE A 87 9.08 -4.50 -10.38
CA ILE A 87 9.04 -3.08 -10.70
C ILE A 87 7.91 -2.86 -11.71
N PRO A 88 6.93 -1.99 -11.42
CA PRO A 88 5.87 -1.71 -12.39
C PRO A 88 6.38 -0.87 -13.56
N PRO A 89 5.70 -0.88 -14.73
CA PRO A 89 5.96 0.07 -15.80
C PRO A 89 5.89 1.53 -15.31
N ALA A 90 6.71 2.40 -15.90
CA ALA A 90 6.84 3.80 -15.44
C ALA A 90 5.51 4.56 -15.37
N THR A 91 4.57 4.29 -16.29
CA THR A 91 3.25 4.95 -16.36
C THR A 91 2.15 4.24 -15.56
N TYR A 92 2.46 3.14 -14.86
CA TYR A 92 1.46 2.33 -14.17
C TYR A 92 0.70 3.12 -13.10
N PHE A 93 1.41 3.74 -12.15
CA PHE A 93 0.76 4.46 -11.05
C PHE A 93 0.06 5.74 -11.50
N GLU A 94 0.55 6.42 -12.53
CA GLU A 94 -0.16 7.54 -13.14
C GLU A 94 -1.56 7.12 -13.60
N LYS A 95 -1.64 6.01 -14.36
CA LYS A 95 -2.90 5.49 -14.92
C LYS A 95 -3.82 4.92 -13.84
N ILE A 96 -3.27 4.20 -12.85
CA ILE A 96 -4.04 3.69 -11.70
C ILE A 96 -4.66 4.85 -10.92
N GLN A 97 -3.88 5.87 -10.56
CA GLN A 97 -4.38 7.02 -9.80
C GLN A 97 -5.44 7.83 -10.57
N ALA A 98 -5.34 7.87 -11.91
CA ALA A 98 -6.40 8.48 -12.73
C ALA A 98 -7.75 7.75 -12.57
N VAL A 99 -7.74 6.42 -12.54
CA VAL A 99 -8.92 5.59 -12.28
C VAL A 99 -9.43 5.80 -10.85
N LEU A 100 -8.55 5.78 -9.84
CA LEU A 100 -8.95 5.96 -8.45
C LEU A 100 -9.64 7.31 -8.23
N ARG A 101 -9.05 8.40 -8.74
CA ARG A 101 -9.65 9.75 -8.65
C ARG A 101 -11.02 9.84 -9.34
N LYS A 102 -11.19 9.14 -10.46
CA LYS A 102 -12.46 9.13 -11.21
C LYS A 102 -13.62 8.58 -10.40
N TYR A 103 -13.35 7.63 -9.51
CA TYR A 103 -14.35 6.91 -8.72
C TYR A 103 -14.26 7.18 -7.22
N ASP A 104 -13.50 8.19 -6.80
CA ASP A 104 -13.32 8.57 -5.39
C ASP A 104 -12.85 7.39 -4.51
N VAL A 105 -11.92 6.58 -5.04
CA VAL A 105 -11.33 5.43 -4.36
C VAL A 105 -9.99 5.85 -3.74
N LEU A 106 -9.81 5.61 -2.44
CA LEU A 106 -8.59 5.98 -1.71
C LEU A 106 -7.38 5.16 -2.18
N MET A 107 -6.20 5.81 -2.21
CA MET A 107 -4.92 5.18 -2.49
C MET A 107 -4.17 4.86 -1.20
N ILE A 108 -3.86 3.58 -0.96
CA ILE A 108 -3.03 3.13 0.16
C ILE A 108 -1.67 2.69 -0.40
N ALA A 109 -0.60 3.39 -0.01
CA ALA A 109 0.76 2.98 -0.35
C ALA A 109 1.33 2.09 0.77
N ASP A 110 1.69 0.86 0.43
CA ASP A 110 2.45 -0.02 1.31
C ASP A 110 3.94 0.23 1.12
N GLU A 111 4.49 1.07 1.98
CA GLU A 111 5.91 1.47 1.99
C GLU A 111 6.77 0.60 2.95
N VAL A 112 6.23 -0.50 3.43
CA VAL A 112 6.92 -1.38 4.39
C VAL A 112 8.29 -1.84 3.88
N ILE A 113 8.45 -2.03 2.57
CA ILE A 113 9.76 -2.35 1.95
C ILE A 113 10.38 -1.13 1.27
N CYS A 114 9.59 -0.33 0.54
CA CYS A 114 10.12 0.74 -0.31
C CYS A 114 10.52 2.01 0.46
N GLY A 115 9.96 2.23 1.65
CA GLY A 115 10.25 3.40 2.48
C GLY A 115 11.68 3.46 3.01
N PHE A 116 12.04 4.62 3.50
CA PHE A 116 13.32 4.92 4.17
C PHE A 116 14.54 4.68 3.28
N GLY A 117 14.51 5.24 2.06
CA GLY A 117 15.68 5.30 1.17
C GLY A 117 15.86 4.12 0.22
N ARG A 118 15.00 3.09 0.28
CA ARG A 118 15.15 1.86 -0.53
C ARG A 118 15.18 2.12 -2.05
N THR A 119 14.48 3.13 -2.52
CA THR A 119 14.40 3.51 -3.94
C THR A 119 15.23 4.75 -4.28
N GLY A 120 16.06 5.24 -3.36
CA GLY A 120 16.84 6.48 -3.51
C GLY A 120 16.07 7.76 -3.15
N LYS A 121 14.81 7.64 -2.74
CA LYS A 121 13.99 8.69 -2.12
C LYS A 121 13.54 8.21 -0.75
N MET A 122 13.10 9.11 0.13
CA MET A 122 12.56 8.72 1.44
C MET A 122 11.44 7.69 1.30
N TRP A 123 10.58 7.86 0.30
CA TRP A 123 9.45 6.98 0.01
C TRP A 123 9.49 6.48 -1.44
N GLY A 124 9.11 5.24 -1.66
CA GLY A 124 8.89 4.69 -3.00
C GLY A 124 7.80 5.44 -3.75
N SER A 125 6.80 5.96 -3.04
CA SER A 125 5.76 6.85 -3.58
C SER A 125 6.36 8.07 -4.30
N GLN A 126 7.43 8.65 -3.77
CA GLN A 126 8.12 9.77 -4.42
C GLN A 126 8.83 9.36 -5.72
N THR A 127 9.25 8.09 -5.83
CA THR A 127 9.92 7.57 -7.04
C THR A 127 8.93 7.37 -8.19
N PHE A 128 7.68 7.01 -7.87
CA PHE A 128 6.64 6.70 -8.84
C PHE A 128 5.51 7.75 -8.90
N ASP A 129 5.70 8.91 -8.28
CA ASP A 129 4.72 9.99 -8.19
C ASP A 129 3.34 9.50 -7.67
N ILE A 130 3.38 8.66 -6.65
CA ILE A 130 2.18 8.19 -5.96
C ILE A 130 1.78 9.23 -4.92
N GLN A 131 0.52 9.63 -4.92
CA GLN A 131 -0.09 10.53 -3.93
C GLN A 131 -1.02 9.70 -3.04
N PRO A 132 -0.53 9.09 -1.95
CA PRO A 132 -1.34 8.23 -1.12
C PRO A 132 -2.20 9.02 -0.14
N ASP A 133 -3.42 8.56 0.11
CA ASP A 133 -4.28 9.01 1.20
C ASP A 133 -3.87 8.34 2.52
N ILE A 134 -3.38 7.11 2.43
CA ILE A 134 -2.89 6.32 3.55
C ILE A 134 -1.54 5.71 3.17
N LEU A 135 -0.59 5.72 4.10
CA LEU A 135 0.71 5.11 3.91
C LEU A 135 1.06 4.22 5.12
N SER A 136 1.44 2.96 4.87
CA SER A 136 1.94 2.06 5.91
C SER A 136 3.45 1.91 5.79
N CYS A 137 4.17 1.93 6.92
CA CYS A 137 5.59 1.73 6.97
C CYS A 137 6.05 0.91 8.18
N ALA A 138 7.19 0.24 8.02
CA ALA A 138 7.81 -0.60 9.07
C ALA A 138 9.29 -0.85 8.71
N LYS A 139 9.83 -2.00 9.05
CA LYS A 139 11.17 -2.53 8.69
C LYS A 139 12.29 -1.49 8.84
N ALA A 140 12.64 -0.78 7.75
CA ALA A 140 13.73 0.20 7.75
C ALA A 140 13.47 1.40 8.69
N LEU A 141 12.23 1.63 9.11
CA LEU A 141 11.88 2.63 10.13
C LEU A 141 12.75 2.52 11.39
N SER A 142 13.08 1.32 11.82
CA SER A 142 13.98 1.08 12.97
C SER A 142 15.26 0.36 12.60
N SER A 143 15.56 0.17 11.29
CA SER A 143 16.68 -0.64 10.82
C SER A 143 16.73 -2.04 11.46
N ALA A 144 15.58 -2.61 11.78
CA ALA A 144 15.40 -3.91 12.44
C ALA A 144 15.93 -4.01 13.89
N TYR A 145 16.31 -2.91 14.52
CA TYR A 145 16.76 -2.94 15.94
C TYR A 145 15.62 -3.26 16.90
N LEU A 146 14.43 -2.69 16.67
CA LEU A 146 13.24 -2.99 17.46
C LEU A 146 11.99 -3.04 16.55
N PRO A 147 10.99 -3.87 16.90
CA PRO A 147 9.75 -3.94 16.13
C PRO A 147 8.95 -2.64 16.29
N ILE A 148 8.68 -1.98 15.19
CA ILE A 148 7.84 -0.79 15.09
C ILE A 148 7.23 -0.72 13.69
N SER A 149 6.02 -0.22 13.62
CA SER A 149 5.35 0.15 12.38
C SER A 149 4.53 1.41 12.61
N ALA A 150 4.20 2.09 11.53
CA ALA A 150 3.33 3.26 11.57
C ALA A 150 2.37 3.25 10.37
N VAL A 151 1.22 3.88 10.57
CA VAL A 151 0.28 4.23 9.51
C VAL A 151 0.11 5.74 9.54
N MET A 152 0.31 6.36 8.40
CA MET A 152 0.05 7.79 8.19
C MET A 152 -1.21 7.94 7.38
N VAL A 153 -2.02 8.93 7.69
CA VAL A 153 -3.27 9.25 6.98
C VAL A 153 -3.28 10.70 6.55
N SER A 154 -4.00 11.02 5.48
CA SER A 154 -4.22 12.40 5.07
C SER A 154 -5.00 13.19 6.13
N GLN A 155 -4.95 14.53 6.05
CA GLN A 155 -5.68 15.39 6.95
C GLN A 155 -7.20 15.16 6.88
N ASP A 156 -7.73 14.96 5.66
CA ASP A 156 -9.16 14.70 5.45
C ASP A 156 -9.63 13.41 6.15
N ILE A 157 -8.84 12.35 6.07
CA ILE A 157 -9.13 11.10 6.78
C ILE A 157 -9.04 11.31 8.30
N PHE A 158 -8.03 12.04 8.77
CA PHE A 158 -7.88 12.34 10.19
C PHE A 158 -9.07 13.14 10.73
N ASP A 159 -9.50 14.16 10.02
CA ASP A 159 -10.65 14.99 10.41
C ASP A 159 -11.94 14.17 10.47
N GLU A 160 -12.14 13.24 9.52
CA GLU A 160 -13.25 12.30 9.57
C GLU A 160 -13.17 11.35 10.77
N MET A 161 -11.98 10.83 11.08
CA MET A 161 -11.77 9.99 12.27
C MET A 161 -12.09 10.76 13.56
N VAL A 162 -11.69 12.03 13.67
CA VAL A 162 -12.02 12.89 14.81
C VAL A 162 -13.54 13.07 14.92
N ARG A 163 -14.20 13.46 13.83
CA ARG A 163 -15.66 13.65 13.79
C ARG A 163 -16.42 12.39 14.20
N GLN A 164 -16.01 11.20 13.73
CA GLN A 164 -16.65 9.95 14.11
C GLN A 164 -16.34 9.57 15.55
N SER A 165 -15.15 9.89 16.05
CA SER A 165 -14.79 9.67 17.46
C SER A 165 -15.63 10.51 18.40
N GLU A 166 -15.89 11.77 18.07
CA GLU A 166 -16.80 12.63 18.83
C GLU A 166 -18.23 12.06 18.87
N LYS A 167 -18.73 11.57 17.75
CA LYS A 167 -20.06 10.95 17.62
C LYS A 167 -20.20 9.67 18.43
N HIS A 168 -19.14 8.85 18.48
CA HIS A 168 -19.17 7.52 19.10
C HIS A 168 -18.47 7.46 20.47
N GLY A 169 -17.89 8.57 20.92
CA GLY A 169 -17.21 8.69 22.22
C GLY A 169 -15.74 8.26 22.22
N ALA A 170 -15.26 7.57 21.19
CA ALA A 170 -13.85 7.17 21.06
C ALA A 170 -13.54 6.68 19.65
N PHE A 171 -12.26 6.79 19.26
CA PHE A 171 -11.70 6.00 18.17
C PHE A 171 -11.32 4.61 18.71
N ALA A 172 -12.20 3.64 18.53
CA ALA A 172 -12.11 2.31 19.13
C ALA A 172 -11.08 1.41 18.40
N HIS A 173 -9.87 1.93 18.14
CA HIS A 173 -8.77 1.20 17.53
C HIS A 173 -7.45 1.56 18.21
N GLY A 174 -6.66 0.55 18.54
CA GLY A 174 -5.34 0.70 19.12
C GLY A 174 -4.81 -0.62 19.66
N PHE A 175 -3.50 -0.68 19.86
CA PHE A 175 -2.82 -1.82 20.47
C PHE A 175 -2.29 -1.41 21.85
N THR A 176 -2.23 -2.32 22.81
CA THR A 176 -1.75 -2.04 24.18
C THR A 176 -0.38 -1.37 24.18
N TYR A 177 0.51 -1.74 23.26
CA TYR A 177 1.86 -1.18 23.15
C TYR A 177 2.01 -0.10 22.06
N SER A 178 0.92 0.46 21.54
CA SER A 178 1.00 1.63 20.67
C SER A 178 1.68 2.80 21.42
N GLY A 179 2.57 3.51 20.70
CA GLY A 179 3.33 4.63 21.28
C GLY A 179 4.41 4.20 22.28
N HIS A 180 4.87 2.93 22.25
CA HIS A 180 5.97 2.48 23.13
C HIS A 180 7.22 3.34 22.91
N PRO A 181 7.76 4.01 23.96
CA PRO A 181 8.79 5.04 23.80
C PRO A 181 10.14 4.50 23.29
N VAL A 182 10.50 3.25 23.61
CA VAL A 182 11.82 2.71 23.24
C VAL A 182 11.90 2.45 21.72
N PRO A 183 10.99 1.71 21.07
CA PRO A 183 10.99 1.60 19.61
C PRO A 183 10.82 2.95 18.89
N ALA A 184 10.04 3.86 19.46
CA ALA A 184 9.87 5.21 18.89
C ALA A 184 11.19 5.98 18.88
N ALA A 185 11.96 5.95 19.98
CA ALA A 185 13.28 6.56 20.06
C ALA A 185 14.28 5.95 19.04
N VAL A 186 14.21 4.63 18.84
CA VAL A 186 15.04 3.95 17.82
C VAL A 186 14.65 4.39 16.42
N GLY A 187 13.34 4.49 16.11
CA GLY A 187 12.84 4.99 14.83
C GLY A 187 13.30 6.42 14.56
N MET A 188 13.18 7.30 15.56
CA MET A 188 13.66 8.69 15.48
C MET A 188 15.16 8.73 15.18
N ARG A 189 15.98 7.98 15.93
CA ARG A 189 17.44 7.94 15.71
C ARG A 189 17.80 7.38 14.32
N THR A 190 17.05 6.42 13.82
CA THR A 190 17.25 5.89 12.46
C THR A 190 17.03 6.97 11.40
N MET A 191 15.98 7.76 11.51
CA MET A 191 15.69 8.87 10.58
C MET A 191 16.75 9.96 10.67
N GLU A 192 17.17 10.37 11.86
CA GLU A 192 18.28 11.31 12.08
C GLU A 192 19.58 10.83 11.40
N LEU A 193 19.92 9.54 11.56
CA LEU A 193 21.12 8.97 10.92
C LEU A 193 21.02 8.94 9.40
N MET A 194 19.82 8.78 8.84
CA MET A 194 19.60 8.89 7.39
C MET A 194 19.87 10.31 6.91
N GLU A 195 19.36 11.33 7.62
CA GLU A 195 19.59 12.74 7.29
C GLU A 195 21.08 13.13 7.45
N GLU A 196 21.73 12.66 8.52
CA GLU A 196 23.16 12.92 8.79
C GLU A 196 24.12 12.32 7.74
N ARG A 197 23.71 11.23 7.10
CA ARG A 197 24.58 10.44 6.19
C ARG A 197 24.25 10.62 4.70
N ASN A 198 23.35 11.47 4.39
CA ASN A 198 22.84 11.73 3.04
C ASN A 198 23.87 11.76 1.91
#